data_b3f60bfefd7cbf27eae882a12cf075e5
#
_entry.id   b3f60bfefd7cbf27eae882a12cf075e5
#
_cell.length_a   1.000
_cell.length_b   1.000
_cell.length_c   1.000
_cell.angle_alpha   90.00
_cell.angle_beta   90.00
_cell.angle_gamma   90.00
#
_symmetry.space_group_name_H-M   'P 1'
#
loop_
_entity.id
_entity.type
_entity.pdbx_description
1 polymer ?
#
loop_
_entity_poly.entity_id
_entity_poly.type
_entity_poly.pdbx_seq_one_letter_code
_entity_poly.pdbx_strand_id
1 'polypeptide(L)'
;MISLEENLFTKFLNLMSKNITESDLELVKLGESLGLNLISFADLRQSQDDSFIDGVRSEALKKLKNKKCNNISQQDTFYAGSIDFMVSDTNNDKKFFLLETNGGSHRGLSILTTKQQEMLYQGYYQAIKNAIQQKKQETEKILILIGLPVDDRLIHEKVIMIEYLRKRLKKKGFSLKIFNIDNYDPNHKAELIFLVADYNQISAYISYSNNWVKFKEENVQVLIGDGIARRFNDKTFNSHVINNYREIKTVIVNPIFKITDDKSLTYLASFFTKNLLSKFNLKHLMFTKCFSEGDLIQKLLFLIKKEQKSFIIKPNGGSGGSGVLVVSKSQNKKNIIRIINESQEEFYDKFGDQRNPFPYTIQELADFCLINWRGEKHTYDLRIYVAQISGIIQPIGGLARISRGSYINGEKKQEFVVNLSGFNGQIEVTRGLGFSKPNANILNLQQKDFVDLFCISCIIFRNIINNYEKIITFSNWEKIIKFH
;
A
#
# COMPACT_ATOMS: atom_id res chain seq x y z
N MET A 1 3.80 -2.18 -31.40
CA MET A 1 3.86 -1.13 -30.35
C MET A 1 4.56 -1.61 -29.07
N ILE A 2 4.51 -2.87 -28.68
CA ILE A 2 5.18 -3.45 -27.48
C ILE A 2 6.71 -3.29 -27.49
N SER A 3 7.37 -3.33 -28.66
CA SER A 3 8.83 -3.35 -28.76
C SER A 3 9.54 -1.99 -28.50
N LEU A 4 8.85 -0.85 -28.67
CA LEU A 4 9.46 0.48 -28.47
C LEU A 4 9.48 0.88 -26.98
N GLU A 5 8.43 0.54 -26.22
CA GLU A 5 8.33 0.84 -24.78
C GLU A 5 9.29 -0.05 -23.97
N GLU A 6 9.44 -1.32 -24.31
CA GLU A 6 10.45 -2.22 -23.73
C GLU A 6 11.88 -1.65 -23.88
N ASN A 7 12.18 -1.11 -25.05
CA ASN A 7 13.50 -0.54 -25.33
C ASN A 7 13.79 0.73 -24.49
N LEU A 8 12.79 1.57 -24.22
CA LEU A 8 12.94 2.79 -23.40
C LEU A 8 13.13 2.46 -21.92
N PHE A 9 12.36 1.53 -21.39
CA PHE A 9 12.50 1.06 -20.01
C PHE A 9 13.86 0.40 -19.76
N THR A 10 14.27 -0.47 -20.65
CA THR A 10 15.57 -1.13 -20.61
C THR A 10 16.71 -0.10 -20.72
N LYS A 11 16.58 0.89 -21.60
CA LYS A 11 17.54 2.00 -21.69
C LYS A 11 17.60 2.81 -20.40
N PHE A 12 16.47 3.12 -19.80
CA PHE A 12 16.38 3.83 -18.54
C PHE A 12 17.09 3.05 -17.42
N LEU A 13 16.81 1.75 -17.26
CA LEU A 13 17.48 0.90 -16.29
C LEU A 13 19.00 0.78 -16.56
N ASN A 14 19.40 0.67 -17.81
CA ASN A 14 20.81 0.55 -18.20
C ASN A 14 21.58 1.85 -17.96
N LEU A 15 21.03 3.01 -18.31
CA LEU A 15 21.63 4.30 -18.03
C LEU A 15 21.78 4.56 -16.54
N MET A 16 20.79 4.14 -15.78
CA MET A 16 20.80 4.25 -14.35
C MET A 16 21.82 3.35 -13.67
N SER A 17 22.05 2.14 -14.20
CA SER A 17 23.10 1.26 -13.69
C SER A 17 24.50 1.82 -13.89
N LYS A 18 24.68 2.75 -14.82
CA LYS A 18 25.98 3.36 -15.17
C LYS A 18 26.24 4.70 -14.50
N ASN A 19 25.23 5.54 -14.31
CA ASN A 19 25.38 6.95 -13.88
C ASN A 19 24.36 7.35 -12.81
N ILE A 20 24.21 6.58 -11.76
CA ILE A 20 23.13 6.80 -10.81
C ILE A 20 23.38 8.03 -9.95
N THR A 21 22.53 9.02 -10.13
CA THR A 21 22.30 10.05 -9.14
C THR A 21 21.16 9.63 -8.25
N GLU A 22 21.20 10.01 -6.97
CA GLU A 22 20.12 9.74 -6.01
C GLU A 22 19.01 10.80 -6.10
N SER A 23 19.15 11.73 -7.04
CA SER A 23 18.25 12.84 -7.21
C SER A 23 17.03 12.42 -8.01
N ASP A 24 15.87 12.43 -7.36
CA ASP A 24 14.56 12.23 -7.99
C ASP A 24 14.37 13.10 -9.23
N LEU A 25 14.77 14.38 -9.14
CA LEU A 25 14.63 15.34 -10.23
C LEU A 25 15.52 14.99 -11.44
N GLU A 26 16.74 14.51 -11.21
CA GLU A 26 17.64 14.08 -12.29
C GLU A 26 17.14 12.82 -12.98
N LEU A 27 16.57 11.88 -12.21
CA LEU A 27 15.95 10.67 -12.76
C LEU A 27 14.71 11.00 -13.60
N VAL A 28 13.88 11.94 -13.15
CA VAL A 28 12.73 12.42 -13.92
C VAL A 28 13.20 13.06 -15.23
N LYS A 29 14.19 13.97 -15.21
CA LYS A 29 14.77 14.57 -16.42
C LYS A 29 15.37 13.53 -17.37
N LEU A 30 16.06 12.52 -16.84
CA LEU A 30 16.58 11.42 -17.63
C LEU A 30 15.43 10.63 -18.29
N GLY A 31 14.39 10.32 -17.54
CA GLY A 31 13.19 9.65 -18.08
C GLY A 31 12.54 10.47 -19.20
N GLU A 32 12.37 11.77 -19.00
CA GLU A 32 11.84 12.70 -20.01
C GLU A 32 12.70 12.70 -21.27
N SER A 33 14.02 12.72 -21.15
CA SER A 33 14.94 12.66 -22.30
C SER A 33 14.84 11.35 -23.09
N LEU A 34 14.28 10.31 -22.48
CA LEU A 34 14.00 9.01 -23.10
C LEU A 34 12.54 8.88 -23.56
N GLY A 35 11.73 9.94 -23.43
CA GLY A 35 10.31 9.90 -23.79
C GLY A 35 9.40 9.28 -22.74
N LEU A 36 9.89 9.03 -21.51
CA LEU A 36 9.07 8.57 -20.39
C LEU A 36 8.36 9.77 -19.73
N ASN A 37 7.08 9.63 -19.45
CA ASN A 37 6.30 10.67 -18.77
C ASN A 37 6.36 10.48 -17.24
N LEU A 38 7.53 10.79 -16.65
CA LEU A 38 7.72 10.69 -15.20
C LEU A 38 7.24 11.94 -14.47
N ILE A 39 6.99 11.81 -13.16
CA ILE A 39 6.52 12.90 -12.31
C ILE A 39 7.42 13.00 -11.09
N SER A 40 7.91 14.20 -10.81
CA SER A 40 8.64 14.50 -9.58
C SER A 40 7.70 14.94 -8.46
N PHE A 41 7.97 14.47 -7.25
CA PHE A 41 7.38 14.98 -6.00
C PHE A 41 8.36 15.86 -5.22
N ALA A 42 9.38 16.42 -5.86
CA ALA A 42 10.41 17.23 -5.18
C ALA A 42 9.83 18.40 -4.40
N ASP A 43 8.85 19.13 -4.98
CA ASP A 43 8.18 20.25 -4.31
C ASP A 43 7.40 19.78 -3.06
N LEU A 44 6.72 18.65 -3.17
CA LEU A 44 5.98 18.08 -2.06
C LEU A 44 6.93 17.58 -0.95
N ARG A 45 8.08 17.03 -1.33
CA ARG A 45 9.15 16.64 -0.39
C ARG A 45 9.68 17.84 0.38
N GLN A 46 9.84 19.01 -0.26
CA GLN A 46 10.28 20.24 0.43
C GLN A 46 9.28 20.71 1.50
N SER A 47 8.03 20.32 1.42
CA SER A 47 7.02 20.63 2.43
C SER A 47 7.08 19.72 3.68
N GLN A 48 7.93 18.68 3.68
CA GLN A 48 8.22 17.84 4.84
C GLN A 48 9.14 18.55 5.83
N ASP A 49 8.95 18.27 7.11
CA ASP A 49 9.83 18.75 8.19
C ASP A 49 10.33 17.54 8.99
N ASP A 50 11.58 17.15 8.75
CA ASP A 50 12.20 16.02 9.45
C ASP A 50 12.23 16.22 10.97
N SER A 51 12.42 17.45 11.47
CA SER A 51 12.43 17.73 12.90
C SER A 51 11.06 17.51 13.53
N PHE A 52 10.00 17.97 12.87
CA PHE A 52 8.63 17.73 13.30
C PHE A 52 8.32 16.23 13.32
N ILE A 53 8.64 15.54 12.24
CA ILE A 53 8.37 14.09 12.09
C ILE A 53 9.17 13.26 13.10
N ASP A 54 10.43 13.59 13.35
CA ASP A 54 11.26 12.92 14.35
C ASP A 54 10.71 13.09 15.76
N GLY A 55 10.21 14.29 16.09
CA GLY A 55 9.52 14.56 17.34
C GLY A 55 8.28 13.69 17.52
N VAL A 56 7.39 13.67 16.51
CA VAL A 56 6.19 12.84 16.47
C VAL A 56 6.56 11.35 16.60
N ARG A 57 7.53 10.89 15.82
CA ARG A 57 7.99 9.50 15.81
C ARG A 57 8.55 9.06 17.15
N SER A 58 9.41 9.88 17.74
CA SER A 58 10.02 9.61 19.05
C SER A 58 8.97 9.44 20.14
N GLU A 59 7.98 10.32 20.18
CA GLU A 59 6.87 10.24 21.14
C GLU A 59 6.00 9.01 20.89
N ALA A 60 5.67 8.70 19.63
CA ALA A 60 4.90 7.51 19.27
C ALA A 60 5.62 6.22 19.69
N LEU A 61 6.92 6.11 19.40
CA LEU A 61 7.73 4.95 19.80
C LEU A 61 7.79 4.78 21.31
N LYS A 62 7.89 5.87 22.08
CA LYS A 62 7.83 5.83 23.54
C LYS A 62 6.48 5.29 24.04
N LYS A 63 5.36 5.77 23.48
CA LYS A 63 4.01 5.26 23.82
C LYS A 63 3.85 3.78 23.47
N LEU A 64 4.34 3.35 22.31
CA LEU A 64 4.27 1.96 21.83
C LEU A 64 5.14 1.01 22.65
N LYS A 65 6.37 1.41 23.02
CA LYS A 65 7.27 0.63 23.85
C LYS A 65 6.69 0.33 25.21
N ASN A 66 6.12 1.35 25.85
CA ASN A 66 5.48 1.22 27.18
C ASN A 66 4.33 0.19 27.18
N LYS A 67 3.69 -0.02 26.02
CA LYS A 67 2.57 -0.96 25.86
C LYS A 67 2.96 -2.26 25.14
N LYS A 68 4.22 -2.43 24.74
CA LYS A 68 4.70 -3.54 23.90
C LYS A 68 3.85 -3.71 22.61
N CYS A 69 3.44 -2.59 22.00
CA CYS A 69 2.44 -2.57 20.93
C CYS A 69 3.02 -2.62 19.52
N ASN A 70 4.33 -2.63 19.34
CA ASN A 70 4.98 -2.63 18.03
C ASN A 70 5.96 -3.80 17.83
N ASN A 71 6.11 -4.68 18.82
CA ASN A 71 6.90 -5.89 18.66
C ASN A 71 6.10 -6.95 17.88
N ILE A 72 6.76 -7.59 16.93
CA ILE A 72 6.18 -8.70 16.17
C ILE A 72 6.89 -10.00 16.52
N SER A 73 6.11 -11.06 16.64
CA SER A 73 6.63 -12.41 16.91
C SER A 73 7.28 -13.05 15.68
N GLN A 74 6.95 -12.54 14.48
CA GLN A 74 7.35 -13.10 13.20
C GLN A 74 7.98 -12.00 12.34
N GLN A 75 9.31 -11.95 12.37
CA GLN A 75 10.08 -10.88 11.71
C GLN A 75 10.16 -10.99 10.18
N ASP A 76 9.77 -12.13 9.63
CA ASP A 76 9.82 -12.46 8.20
C ASP A 76 8.51 -12.18 7.45
N THR A 77 7.49 -11.66 8.14
CA THR A 77 6.14 -11.54 7.60
C THR A 77 5.72 -10.14 7.19
N PHE A 78 6.49 -9.14 7.58
CA PHE A 78 6.25 -7.75 7.22
C PHE A 78 7.56 -6.97 7.12
N TYR A 79 7.69 -6.17 6.08
CA TYR A 79 8.91 -5.40 5.82
C TYR A 79 8.65 -3.91 5.70
N ALA A 80 7.70 -3.52 4.87
CA ALA A 80 7.30 -2.12 4.69
C ALA A 80 5.86 -2.04 4.19
N GLY A 81 5.16 -0.96 4.52
CA GLY A 81 3.79 -0.74 4.09
C GLY A 81 3.34 0.69 4.35
N SER A 82 2.11 0.98 3.98
CA SER A 82 1.44 2.22 4.35
C SER A 82 -0.01 2.00 4.72
N ILE A 83 -0.59 2.96 5.41
CA ILE A 83 -1.96 2.92 5.88
C ILE A 83 -2.59 4.28 5.68
N ASP A 84 -3.82 4.31 5.20
CA ASP A 84 -4.54 5.52 4.88
C ASP A 84 -5.66 5.75 5.89
N PHE A 85 -5.76 6.98 6.38
CA PHE A 85 -6.76 7.41 7.35
C PHE A 85 -7.53 8.61 6.86
N MET A 86 -8.80 8.65 7.17
CA MET A 86 -9.62 9.85 7.08
C MET A 86 -9.83 10.45 8.46
N VAL A 87 -10.05 11.75 8.50
CA VAL A 87 -10.27 12.49 9.74
C VAL A 87 -11.72 12.93 9.82
N SER A 88 -12.31 12.81 10.99
CA SER A 88 -13.60 13.40 11.34
C SER A 88 -13.42 14.36 12.54
N ASP A 89 -14.22 15.38 12.56
CA ASP A 89 -14.26 16.35 13.65
C ASP A 89 -15.63 16.28 14.32
N THR A 90 -15.66 15.77 15.53
CA THR A 90 -16.89 15.69 16.31
C THR A 90 -16.68 16.53 17.57
N ASN A 91 -17.30 17.71 17.65
CA ASN A 91 -17.22 18.58 18.82
C ASN A 91 -15.76 18.99 19.21
N ASN A 92 -14.94 19.37 18.23
CA ASN A 92 -13.53 19.69 18.38
C ASN A 92 -12.63 18.52 18.84
N ASP A 93 -13.14 17.28 18.79
CA ASP A 93 -12.37 16.08 19.07
C ASP A 93 -12.10 15.33 17.75
N LYS A 94 -10.84 15.28 17.35
CA LYS A 94 -10.43 14.60 16.11
C LYS A 94 -10.53 13.10 16.29
N LYS A 95 -11.26 12.44 15.38
CA LYS A 95 -11.32 10.99 15.28
C LYS A 95 -10.74 10.54 13.95
N PHE A 96 -10.04 9.42 13.96
CA PHE A 96 -9.45 8.82 12.77
C PHE A 96 -10.25 7.61 12.34
N PHE A 97 -10.40 7.45 11.04
CA PHE A 97 -11.03 6.29 10.41
C PHE A 97 -10.04 5.60 9.50
N LEU A 98 -9.94 4.31 9.64
CA LEU A 98 -9.14 3.49 8.73
C LEU A 98 -9.81 3.40 7.37
N LEU A 99 -9.07 3.75 6.30
CA LEU A 99 -9.52 3.60 4.92
C LEU A 99 -9.02 2.32 4.28
N GLU A 100 -7.71 2.10 4.31
CA GLU A 100 -7.05 0.93 3.73
C GLU A 100 -5.63 0.76 4.26
N THR A 101 -5.08 -0.43 4.10
CA THR A 101 -3.66 -0.71 4.25
C THR A 101 -3.08 -1.07 2.89
N ASN A 102 -1.83 -0.70 2.65
CA ASN A 102 -1.10 -1.04 1.45
C ASN A 102 0.12 -1.89 1.81
N GLY A 103 0.32 -2.97 1.05
CA GLY A 103 1.50 -3.82 1.15
C GLY A 103 2.74 -3.21 0.48
N GLY A 104 3.67 -4.03 0.06
CA GLY A 104 4.96 -3.61 -0.48
C GLY A 104 4.96 -2.91 -1.83
N SER A 105 3.82 -2.81 -2.54
CA SER A 105 3.70 -2.10 -3.82
C SER A 105 3.20 -0.66 -3.68
N HIS A 106 3.29 -0.06 -2.52
CA HIS A 106 2.88 1.33 -2.34
C HIS A 106 3.70 2.31 -3.17
N ARG A 107 3.06 3.41 -3.58
CA ARG A 107 3.61 4.47 -4.43
C ARG A 107 3.70 5.78 -3.65
N GLY A 108 4.44 6.74 -4.19
CA GLY A 108 4.61 8.06 -3.58
C GLY A 108 5.75 8.10 -2.56
N LEU A 109 6.75 7.23 -2.71
CA LEU A 109 7.91 7.19 -1.82
C LEU A 109 8.81 8.42 -1.98
N SER A 110 8.85 9.02 -3.16
CA SER A 110 9.63 10.22 -3.45
C SER A 110 9.13 11.49 -2.74
N ILE A 111 7.94 11.42 -2.14
CA ILE A 111 7.42 12.46 -1.24
C ILE A 111 8.19 12.48 0.10
N LEU A 112 8.66 11.34 0.54
CA LEU A 112 9.42 11.21 1.78
C LEU A 112 10.80 11.86 1.64
N THR A 113 11.32 12.44 2.72
CA THR A 113 12.70 12.92 2.73
C THR A 113 13.68 11.76 2.55
N THR A 114 14.92 12.06 2.16
CA THR A 114 15.97 11.03 2.00
C THR A 114 16.11 10.17 3.26
N LYS A 115 16.09 10.77 4.44
CA LYS A 115 16.15 10.09 5.73
C LYS A 115 14.98 9.10 5.91
N GLN A 116 13.77 9.54 5.60
CA GLN A 116 12.57 8.71 5.71
C GLN A 116 12.58 7.57 4.68
N GLN A 117 12.99 7.85 3.44
CA GLN A 117 13.16 6.83 2.39
C GLN A 117 14.16 5.75 2.82
N GLU A 118 15.33 6.15 3.32
CA GLU A 118 16.32 5.20 3.83
C GLU A 118 15.77 4.32 4.94
N MET A 119 15.00 4.89 5.88
CA MET A 119 14.35 4.11 6.93
C MET A 119 13.35 3.11 6.37
N LEU A 120 12.55 3.48 5.36
CA LEU A 120 11.61 2.58 4.70
C LEU A 120 12.35 1.46 3.97
N TYR A 121 13.43 1.80 3.26
CA TYR A 121 14.24 0.83 2.52
C TYR A 121 14.99 -0.16 3.43
N GLN A 122 15.14 0.13 4.73
CA GLN A 122 15.63 -0.85 5.71
C GLN A 122 14.72 -2.10 5.75
N GLY A 123 13.41 -1.94 5.57
CA GLY A 123 12.49 -3.07 5.48
C GLY A 123 12.84 -3.99 4.29
N TYR A 124 13.02 -3.42 3.12
CA TYR A 124 13.41 -4.19 1.92
C TYR A 124 14.80 -4.84 2.08
N TYR A 125 15.75 -4.10 2.65
CA TYR A 125 17.07 -4.65 2.98
C TYR A 125 16.98 -5.83 3.96
N GLN A 126 16.08 -5.76 4.95
CA GLN A 126 15.87 -6.84 5.91
C GLN A 126 15.33 -8.11 5.22
N ALA A 127 14.46 -7.98 4.22
CA ALA A 127 13.97 -9.11 3.43
C ALA A 127 15.13 -9.83 2.72
N ILE A 128 16.02 -9.09 2.08
CA ILE A 128 17.20 -9.64 1.42
C ILE A 128 18.15 -10.30 2.45
N LYS A 129 18.37 -9.63 3.58
CA LYS A 129 19.20 -10.17 4.65
C LYS A 129 18.65 -11.50 5.20
N ASN A 130 17.33 -11.60 5.38
CA ASN A 130 16.68 -12.83 5.82
C ASN A 130 16.93 -13.96 4.80
N ALA A 131 16.76 -13.70 3.51
CA ALA A 131 17.06 -14.68 2.47
C ALA A 131 18.55 -15.10 2.46
N ILE A 132 19.47 -14.16 2.63
CA ILE A 132 20.91 -14.46 2.75
C ILE A 132 21.19 -15.37 3.96
N GLN A 133 20.54 -15.12 5.08
CA GLN A 133 20.74 -15.92 6.30
C GLN A 133 20.17 -17.34 6.17
N GLN A 134 19.00 -17.48 5.55
CA GLN A 134 18.38 -18.78 5.31
C GLN A 134 19.21 -19.65 4.35
N LYS A 135 19.97 -19.02 3.47
CA LYS A 135 20.66 -19.64 2.36
C LYS A 135 22.09 -20.12 2.61
N LYS A 136 22.70 -19.76 3.72
CA LYS A 136 24.10 -20.12 4.04
C LYS A 136 24.43 -21.62 3.94
N GLN A 137 23.44 -22.48 3.63
CA GLN A 137 23.59 -23.94 3.57
C GLN A 137 23.27 -24.56 2.18
N GLU A 138 22.65 -23.85 1.21
CA GLU A 138 22.05 -24.56 0.05
C GLU A 138 22.50 -24.11 -1.35
N THR A 139 22.97 -22.88 -1.59
CA THR A 139 23.33 -22.42 -2.95
C THR A 139 24.31 -21.24 -2.94
N GLU A 140 25.07 -21.09 -4.05
CA GLU A 140 26.07 -20.02 -4.22
C GLU A 140 25.47 -18.65 -4.64
N LYS A 141 24.24 -18.61 -5.18
CA LYS A 141 23.62 -17.42 -5.77
C LYS A 141 22.27 -17.10 -5.16
N ILE A 142 21.93 -15.81 -4.98
CA ILE A 142 20.63 -15.31 -4.51
C ILE A 142 19.97 -14.49 -5.62
N LEU A 143 18.84 -14.99 -6.12
CA LEU A 143 18.02 -14.31 -7.10
C LEU A 143 16.94 -13.47 -6.41
N ILE A 144 16.96 -12.16 -6.64
CA ILE A 144 16.00 -11.17 -6.14
C ILE A 144 15.21 -10.67 -7.34
N LEU A 145 13.95 -11.07 -7.42
CA LEU A 145 13.04 -10.67 -8.48
C LEU A 145 12.29 -9.40 -8.07
N ILE A 146 12.41 -8.36 -8.88
CA ILE A 146 11.80 -7.04 -8.64
C ILE A 146 10.80 -6.75 -9.76
N GLY A 147 9.52 -6.75 -9.41
CA GLY A 147 8.45 -6.46 -10.35
C GLY A 147 8.09 -4.97 -10.38
N LEU A 148 7.93 -4.44 -11.58
CA LEU A 148 7.58 -3.05 -11.86
C LEU A 148 6.49 -2.97 -12.91
N PRO A 149 5.56 -1.99 -12.87
CA PRO A 149 4.75 -1.65 -14.03
C PRO A 149 5.55 -0.68 -14.94
N VAL A 150 5.67 -1.02 -16.22
CA VAL A 150 6.45 -0.21 -17.20
C VAL A 150 5.84 1.17 -17.43
N ASP A 151 4.52 1.26 -17.37
CA ASP A 151 3.74 2.48 -17.53
C ASP A 151 3.64 3.34 -16.25
N ASP A 152 4.35 2.94 -15.18
CA ASP A 152 4.30 3.68 -13.92
C ASP A 152 5.07 5.01 -14.00
N ARG A 153 4.35 6.10 -13.97
CA ARG A 153 4.93 7.46 -13.94
C ARG A 153 5.83 7.73 -12.73
N LEU A 154 5.84 6.83 -11.74
CA LEU A 154 6.67 6.86 -10.53
C LEU A 154 7.74 5.75 -10.52
N ILE A 155 8.07 5.19 -11.66
CA ILE A 155 9.04 4.07 -11.76
C ILE A 155 10.41 4.44 -11.18
N HIS A 156 10.82 5.71 -11.27
CA HIS A 156 12.06 6.23 -10.70
C HIS A 156 12.16 6.00 -9.18
N GLU A 157 11.03 5.93 -8.45
CA GLU A 157 11.04 5.60 -7.01
C GLU A 157 11.60 4.21 -6.74
N LYS A 158 11.25 3.24 -7.60
CA LYS A 158 11.77 1.86 -7.48
C LYS A 158 13.26 1.79 -7.80
N VAL A 159 13.66 2.62 -8.68
CA VAL A 159 15.04 2.74 -9.06
C VAL A 159 15.90 3.28 -7.92
N ILE A 160 15.48 4.34 -7.27
CA ILE A 160 16.13 4.88 -6.07
C ILE A 160 16.23 3.79 -5.00
N MET A 161 15.17 3.01 -4.80
CA MET A 161 15.16 1.86 -3.89
C MET A 161 16.21 0.81 -4.28
N ILE A 162 16.27 0.41 -5.56
CA ILE A 162 17.22 -0.59 -6.06
C ILE A 162 18.66 -0.10 -5.83
N GLU A 163 18.92 1.18 -6.11
CA GLU A 163 20.24 1.77 -5.93
C GLU A 163 20.66 1.82 -4.46
N TYR A 164 19.75 2.21 -3.58
CA TYR A 164 19.99 2.16 -2.14
C TYR A 164 20.38 0.75 -1.69
N LEU A 165 19.61 -0.27 -2.11
CA LEU A 165 19.89 -1.67 -1.78
C LEU A 165 21.23 -2.12 -2.35
N ARG A 166 21.53 -1.76 -3.62
CA ARG A 166 22.81 -2.07 -4.28
C ARG A 166 23.99 -1.50 -3.51
N LYS A 167 23.98 -0.21 -3.19
CA LYS A 167 25.07 0.46 -2.44
C LYS A 167 25.28 -0.20 -1.08
N ARG A 168 24.19 -0.48 -0.38
CA ARG A 168 24.24 -1.06 0.95
C ARG A 168 24.79 -2.50 0.95
N LEU A 169 24.38 -3.32 -0.01
CA LEU A 169 24.85 -4.70 -0.15
C LEU A 169 26.32 -4.75 -0.59
N LYS A 170 26.72 -3.90 -1.56
CA LYS A 170 28.14 -3.77 -1.95
C LYS A 170 29.02 -3.33 -0.79
N LYS A 171 28.56 -2.39 0.05
CA LYS A 171 29.29 -1.98 1.28
C LYS A 171 29.48 -3.12 2.27
N LYS A 172 28.64 -4.18 2.19
CA LYS A 172 28.77 -5.40 2.99
C LYS A 172 29.64 -6.48 2.33
N GLY A 173 30.26 -6.18 1.19
CA GLY A 173 31.19 -7.05 0.48
C GLY A 173 30.54 -7.99 -0.55
N PHE A 174 29.23 -7.90 -0.79
CA PHE A 174 28.59 -8.76 -1.77
C PHE A 174 28.89 -8.33 -3.20
N SER A 175 29.24 -9.27 -4.07
CA SER A 175 29.21 -9.08 -5.51
C SER A 175 27.76 -9.05 -6.01
N LEU A 176 27.39 -8.00 -6.74
CA LEU A 176 25.99 -7.78 -7.17
C LEU A 176 25.90 -7.38 -8.63
N LYS A 177 25.00 -8.02 -9.35
CA LYS A 177 24.67 -7.68 -10.75
C LYS A 177 23.16 -7.40 -10.87
N ILE A 178 22.82 -6.41 -11.70
CA ILE A 178 21.43 -6.10 -12.10
C ILE A 178 21.24 -6.55 -13.53
N PHE A 179 20.16 -7.29 -13.76
CA PHE A 179 19.72 -7.72 -15.09
C PHE A 179 18.27 -7.27 -15.33
N ASN A 180 17.93 -7.04 -16.57
CA ASN A 180 16.56 -7.14 -17.04
C ASN A 180 16.28 -8.54 -17.59
N ILE A 181 15.02 -8.81 -17.94
CA ILE A 181 14.60 -10.16 -18.36
C ILE A 181 15.27 -10.61 -19.67
N ASP A 182 15.58 -9.67 -20.56
CA ASP A 182 16.09 -9.95 -21.91
C ASP A 182 17.59 -10.28 -21.92
N ASN A 183 18.33 -9.72 -20.98
CA ASN A 183 19.76 -9.93 -20.85
C ASN A 183 20.16 -10.76 -19.62
N TYR A 184 19.19 -11.46 -19.02
CA TYR A 184 19.43 -12.29 -17.86
C TYR A 184 20.32 -13.49 -18.20
N ASP A 185 21.46 -13.56 -17.52
CA ASP A 185 22.39 -14.70 -17.60
C ASP A 185 22.30 -15.55 -16.33
N PRO A 186 21.68 -16.76 -16.41
CA PRO A 186 21.58 -17.64 -15.25
C PRO A 186 22.94 -18.17 -14.76
N ASN A 187 23.97 -18.14 -15.59
CA ASN A 187 25.32 -18.62 -15.24
C ASN A 187 26.23 -17.54 -14.68
N HIS A 188 25.72 -16.30 -14.51
CA HIS A 188 26.51 -15.21 -13.97
C HIS A 188 26.98 -15.49 -12.53
N LYS A 189 28.27 -15.21 -12.26
CA LYS A 189 28.93 -15.56 -10.98
C LYS A 189 28.73 -14.58 -9.82
N ALA A 190 27.88 -13.55 -9.96
CA ALA A 190 27.58 -12.66 -8.84
C ALA A 190 26.80 -13.39 -7.73
N GLU A 191 27.15 -13.13 -6.47
CA GLU A 191 26.46 -13.69 -5.30
C GLU A 191 25.00 -13.25 -5.21
N LEU A 192 24.72 -12.00 -5.61
CA LEU A 192 23.39 -11.42 -5.62
C LEU A 192 23.03 -10.98 -7.05
N ILE A 193 21.88 -11.42 -7.50
CA ILE A 193 21.32 -11.00 -8.79
C ILE A 193 20.00 -10.29 -8.54
N PHE A 194 19.92 -9.03 -8.96
CA PHE A 194 18.66 -8.30 -9.08
C PHE A 194 18.14 -8.47 -10.50
N LEU A 195 17.04 -9.18 -10.64
CA LEU A 195 16.31 -9.32 -11.89
C LEU A 195 15.11 -8.37 -11.86
N VAL A 196 15.16 -7.36 -12.71
CA VAL A 196 14.14 -6.30 -12.77
C VAL A 196 13.34 -6.45 -14.05
N ALA A 197 12.02 -6.53 -13.93
CA ALA A 197 11.16 -6.70 -15.09
C ALA A 197 9.73 -6.18 -14.86
N ASP A 198 9.00 -5.99 -15.97
CA ASP A 198 7.57 -5.70 -15.93
C ASP A 198 6.76 -6.89 -15.40
N TYR A 199 5.65 -6.58 -14.73
CA TYR A 199 4.76 -7.61 -14.17
C TYR A 199 4.24 -8.61 -15.21
N ASN A 200 3.95 -8.15 -16.44
CA ASN A 200 3.42 -9.03 -17.48
C ASN A 200 4.53 -9.94 -18.04
N GLN A 201 5.73 -9.41 -18.21
CA GLN A 201 6.91 -10.19 -18.59
C GLN A 201 7.20 -11.27 -17.54
N ILE A 202 7.20 -10.90 -16.25
CA ILE A 202 7.44 -11.86 -15.16
C ILE A 202 6.39 -12.95 -15.15
N SER A 203 5.12 -12.62 -15.34
CA SER A 203 4.00 -13.57 -15.27
C SER A 203 4.12 -14.71 -16.30
N ALA A 204 4.79 -14.47 -17.43
CA ALA A 204 5.03 -15.47 -18.47
C ALA A 204 6.08 -16.52 -18.08
N TYR A 205 6.96 -16.24 -17.12
CA TYR A 205 8.11 -17.08 -16.76
C TYR A 205 8.10 -17.56 -15.31
N ILE A 206 7.10 -17.17 -14.53
CA ILE A 206 7.01 -17.52 -13.11
C ILE A 206 6.22 -18.81 -12.91
N SER A 207 6.72 -19.67 -12.03
CA SER A 207 6.05 -20.92 -11.63
C SER A 207 6.20 -21.13 -10.11
N TYR A 208 5.46 -22.11 -9.56
CA TYR A 208 5.55 -22.47 -8.15
C TYR A 208 5.69 -23.97 -8.00
N SER A 209 6.80 -24.42 -7.43
CA SER A 209 7.02 -25.83 -7.13
C SER A 209 8.00 -26.01 -5.97
N ASN A 210 7.86 -27.09 -5.20
CA ASN A 210 8.69 -27.41 -4.04
C ASN A 210 8.76 -26.26 -3.02
N ASN A 211 7.65 -25.52 -2.89
CA ASN A 211 7.51 -24.37 -2.00
C ASN A 211 8.33 -23.12 -2.41
N TRP A 212 8.86 -23.10 -3.62
CA TRP A 212 9.58 -21.97 -4.19
C TRP A 212 8.77 -21.29 -5.29
N VAL A 213 8.76 -19.98 -5.27
CA VAL A 213 8.51 -19.21 -6.49
C VAL A 213 9.74 -19.34 -7.36
N LYS A 214 9.54 -19.73 -8.64
CA LYS A 214 10.61 -19.91 -9.61
C LYS A 214 10.49 -18.92 -10.75
N PHE A 215 11.62 -18.56 -11.31
CA PHE A 215 11.73 -17.82 -12.56
C PHE A 215 12.58 -18.61 -13.53
N LYS A 216 12.01 -19.05 -14.67
CA LYS A 216 12.70 -19.93 -15.64
C LYS A 216 13.41 -21.10 -14.94
N GLU A 217 12.70 -21.85 -14.10
CA GLU A 217 13.19 -22.98 -13.29
C GLU A 217 14.16 -22.64 -12.16
N GLU A 218 14.68 -21.42 -12.05
CA GLU A 218 15.52 -21.01 -10.91
C GLU A 218 14.68 -20.58 -9.72
N ASN A 219 15.08 -20.97 -8.52
CA ASN A 219 14.43 -20.53 -7.29
C ASN A 219 14.63 -19.05 -7.08
N VAL A 220 13.55 -18.30 -6.84
CA VAL A 220 13.57 -16.90 -6.43
C VAL A 220 13.67 -16.83 -4.92
N GLN A 221 14.74 -16.24 -4.39
CA GLN A 221 14.91 -16.15 -2.94
C GLN A 221 14.18 -14.94 -2.36
N VAL A 222 14.07 -13.84 -3.09
CA VAL A 222 13.33 -12.66 -2.65
C VAL A 222 12.45 -12.17 -3.80
N LEU A 223 11.18 -11.94 -3.49
CA LEU A 223 10.22 -11.33 -4.40
C LEU A 223 9.84 -9.95 -3.88
N ILE A 224 10.27 -8.90 -4.58
CA ILE A 224 9.93 -7.51 -4.27
C ILE A 224 8.86 -7.03 -5.26
N GLY A 225 7.77 -6.54 -4.71
CA GLY A 225 6.60 -6.15 -5.49
C GLY A 225 5.48 -7.18 -5.34
N ASP A 226 4.63 -6.97 -4.34
CA ASP A 226 3.46 -7.81 -4.06
C ASP A 226 2.48 -7.90 -5.26
N GLY A 227 2.58 -6.98 -6.21
CA GLY A 227 1.86 -7.06 -7.48
C GLY A 227 2.13 -8.34 -8.30
N ILE A 228 3.31 -8.96 -8.17
CA ILE A 228 3.60 -10.27 -8.77
C ILE A 228 2.79 -11.34 -8.02
N ALA A 229 2.94 -11.40 -6.69
CA ALA A 229 2.27 -12.40 -5.87
C ALA A 229 0.73 -12.34 -5.99
N ARG A 230 0.17 -11.15 -6.17
CA ARG A 230 -1.28 -10.96 -6.40
C ARG A 230 -1.77 -11.55 -7.72
N ARG A 231 -0.95 -11.46 -8.77
CA ARG A 231 -1.28 -11.93 -10.13
C ARG A 231 -0.96 -13.41 -10.34
N PHE A 232 -0.23 -14.01 -9.40
CA PHE A 232 0.19 -15.37 -9.52
C PHE A 232 -0.98 -16.32 -9.26
N ASN A 233 -1.52 -16.90 -10.33
CA ASN A 233 -2.71 -17.76 -10.29
C ASN A 233 -2.32 -19.24 -10.17
N ASP A 234 -1.59 -19.61 -9.13
CA ASP A 234 -1.28 -21.00 -8.78
C ASP A 234 -2.09 -21.44 -7.55
N LYS A 235 -2.79 -22.58 -7.64
CA LYS A 235 -3.67 -23.06 -6.56
C LYS A 235 -2.88 -23.43 -5.30
N THR A 236 -1.72 -24.05 -5.46
CA THR A 236 -0.87 -24.47 -4.34
C THR A 236 -0.27 -23.26 -3.65
N PHE A 237 0.27 -22.30 -4.43
CA PHE A 237 0.75 -21.03 -3.91
C PHE A 237 -0.33 -20.29 -3.12
N ASN A 238 -1.51 -20.12 -3.73
CA ASN A 238 -2.62 -19.42 -3.07
C ASN A 238 -3.09 -20.14 -1.80
N SER A 239 -3.09 -21.48 -1.80
CA SER A 239 -3.41 -22.27 -0.59
C SER A 239 -2.37 -22.03 0.51
N HIS A 240 -1.08 -22.03 0.20
CA HIS A 240 -0.02 -21.75 1.17
C HIS A 240 -0.11 -20.30 1.72
N VAL A 241 -0.37 -19.32 0.86
CA VAL A 241 -0.59 -17.93 1.30
C VAL A 241 -1.73 -17.80 2.30
N ILE A 242 -2.82 -18.56 2.09
CA ILE A 242 -4.01 -18.49 2.96
C ILE A 242 -3.81 -19.30 4.25
N ASN A 243 -3.35 -20.54 4.15
CA ASN A 243 -3.37 -21.48 5.25
C ASN A 243 -2.04 -21.54 6.02
N ASN A 244 -0.94 -21.43 5.30
CA ASN A 244 0.39 -21.49 5.91
C ASN A 244 1.45 -20.83 5.01
N TYR A 245 1.53 -19.51 4.98
CA TYR A 245 2.51 -18.80 4.16
C TYR A 245 3.97 -19.12 4.52
N ARG A 246 4.24 -19.73 5.69
CA ARG A 246 5.58 -20.19 6.09
C ARG A 246 6.09 -21.38 5.28
N GLU A 247 5.19 -22.10 4.60
CA GLU A 247 5.57 -23.12 3.64
C GLU A 247 6.25 -22.52 2.40
N ILE A 248 6.00 -21.24 2.11
CA ILE A 248 6.62 -20.54 1.00
C ILE A 248 8.06 -20.18 1.39
N LYS A 249 9.02 -20.78 0.71
CA LYS A 249 10.45 -20.56 0.96
C LYS A 249 10.95 -19.23 0.38
N THR A 250 10.30 -18.71 -0.65
CA THR A 250 10.60 -17.38 -1.20
C THR A 250 10.19 -16.29 -0.22
N VAL A 251 11.10 -15.42 0.14
CA VAL A 251 10.80 -14.23 0.94
C VAL A 251 10.02 -13.24 0.10
N ILE A 252 8.75 -13.04 0.41
CA ILE A 252 7.85 -12.12 -0.32
C ILE A 252 7.76 -10.81 0.46
N VAL A 253 7.86 -9.68 -0.23
CA VAL A 253 7.64 -8.36 0.35
C VAL A 253 6.32 -7.77 -0.16
N ASN A 254 5.20 -7.86 0.61
CA ASN A 254 5.01 -8.58 1.89
C ASN A 254 4.09 -9.80 1.68
N PRO A 255 4.22 -10.88 2.44
CA PRO A 255 3.33 -12.04 2.30
C PRO A 255 1.89 -11.78 2.78
N ILE A 256 1.67 -10.72 3.54
CA ILE A 256 0.35 -10.31 4.05
C ILE A 256 -0.55 -9.62 3.00
N PHE A 257 -0.17 -9.65 1.71
CA PHE A 257 -0.87 -8.91 0.65
C PHE A 257 -2.36 -9.29 0.52
N LYS A 258 -2.76 -10.51 0.84
CA LYS A 258 -4.18 -10.92 0.82
C LYS A 258 -5.02 -10.14 1.83
N ILE A 259 -4.46 -9.76 2.98
CA ILE A 259 -5.16 -8.92 3.96
C ILE A 259 -5.12 -7.45 3.55
N THR A 260 -3.98 -6.97 3.08
CA THR A 260 -3.85 -5.55 2.69
C THR A 260 -4.63 -5.21 1.42
N ASP A 261 -4.94 -6.18 0.57
CA ASP A 261 -5.76 -5.99 -0.62
C ASP A 261 -7.26 -5.99 -0.33
N ASP A 262 -7.68 -6.75 0.68
CA ASP A 262 -9.07 -6.86 1.10
C ASP A 262 -9.38 -5.88 2.23
N LYS A 263 -10.08 -4.80 1.90
CA LYS A 263 -10.42 -3.74 2.85
C LYS A 263 -11.21 -4.26 4.05
N SER A 264 -12.07 -5.25 3.85
CA SER A 264 -12.82 -5.86 4.95
C SER A 264 -11.93 -6.62 5.93
N LEU A 265 -10.89 -7.30 5.45
CA LEU A 265 -9.90 -7.97 6.31
C LEU A 265 -9.03 -6.96 7.07
N THR A 266 -8.67 -5.85 6.43
CA THR A 266 -7.99 -4.73 7.09
C THR A 266 -8.83 -4.14 8.24
N TYR A 267 -10.14 -3.92 7.99
CA TYR A 267 -11.05 -3.43 9.05
C TYR A 267 -11.25 -4.44 10.16
N LEU A 268 -11.34 -5.73 9.83
CA LEU A 268 -11.41 -6.81 10.81
C LEU A 268 -10.16 -6.84 11.71
N ALA A 269 -8.97 -6.66 11.13
CA ALA A 269 -7.73 -6.55 11.89
C ALA A 269 -7.77 -5.38 12.88
N SER A 270 -8.27 -4.23 12.45
CA SER A 270 -8.49 -3.07 13.32
C SER A 270 -9.50 -3.39 14.42
N PHE A 271 -10.61 -4.04 14.08
CA PHE A 271 -11.69 -4.39 15.01
C PHE A 271 -11.23 -5.32 16.15
N PHE A 272 -10.36 -6.28 15.89
CA PHE A 272 -9.82 -7.16 16.93
C PHE A 272 -8.98 -6.43 18.00
N THR A 273 -8.55 -5.21 17.72
CA THR A 273 -7.79 -4.37 18.66
C THR A 273 -8.52 -3.07 19.03
N LYS A 274 -9.85 -3.00 18.84
CA LYS A 274 -10.63 -1.78 19.00
C LYS A 274 -10.41 -1.09 20.36
N ASN A 275 -10.38 -1.83 21.46
CA ASN A 275 -10.20 -1.28 22.80
C ASN A 275 -8.84 -0.61 23.02
N LEU A 276 -7.81 -1.06 22.29
CA LEU A 276 -6.49 -0.43 22.31
C LEU A 276 -6.46 0.80 21.39
N LEU A 277 -7.02 0.67 20.20
CA LEU A 277 -7.00 1.72 19.17
C LEU A 277 -7.87 2.93 19.53
N SER A 278 -8.96 2.71 20.28
CA SER A 278 -9.80 3.83 20.78
C SER A 278 -9.03 4.78 21.71
N LYS A 279 -7.98 4.30 22.39
CA LYS A 279 -7.10 5.13 23.23
C LYS A 279 -6.22 6.10 22.43
N PHE A 280 -6.17 5.93 21.11
CA PHE A 280 -5.46 6.76 20.14
C PHE A 280 -6.45 7.43 19.18
N ASN A 281 -7.69 7.65 19.59
CA ASN A 281 -8.71 8.32 18.80
C ASN A 281 -9.13 7.62 17.51
N LEU A 282 -8.84 6.32 17.33
CA LEU A 282 -9.43 5.58 16.21
C LEU A 282 -10.90 5.26 16.52
N LYS A 283 -11.79 5.70 15.66
CA LYS A 283 -13.20 5.32 15.64
C LYS A 283 -13.42 4.23 14.60
N HIS A 284 -14.11 3.17 14.99
CA HIS A 284 -14.46 2.10 14.08
C HIS A 284 -15.80 2.42 13.43
N LEU A 285 -15.80 2.42 12.11
CA LEU A 285 -17.02 2.49 11.31
C LEU A 285 -17.61 1.10 11.16
N MET A 286 -18.92 1.03 11.03
CA MET A 286 -19.60 -0.22 10.68
C MET A 286 -19.12 -0.71 9.33
N PHE A 287 -18.84 -2.00 9.20
CA PHE A 287 -18.44 -2.62 7.95
C PHE A 287 -18.92 -4.07 7.85
N THR A 288 -19.01 -4.57 6.64
CA THR A 288 -19.24 -6.00 6.38
C THR A 288 -18.69 -6.40 5.03
N LYS A 289 -18.59 -7.72 4.80
CA LYS A 289 -18.10 -8.32 3.56
C LYS A 289 -19.26 -8.98 2.81
N CYS A 290 -19.30 -8.80 1.49
CA CYS A 290 -20.30 -9.34 0.59
C CYS A 290 -19.65 -10.18 -0.49
N PHE A 291 -20.10 -11.42 -0.64
CA PHE A 291 -19.46 -12.41 -1.53
C PHE A 291 -20.07 -12.48 -2.92
N SER A 292 -21.27 -11.92 -3.11
CA SER A 292 -22.00 -11.87 -4.37
C SER A 292 -22.81 -10.59 -4.49
N GLU A 293 -23.30 -10.31 -5.69
CA GLU A 293 -24.18 -9.16 -5.95
C GLU A 293 -25.49 -9.25 -5.14
N GLY A 294 -26.12 -10.42 -5.11
CA GLY A 294 -27.32 -10.63 -4.31
C GLY A 294 -27.09 -10.39 -2.81
N ASP A 295 -25.97 -10.86 -2.27
CA ASP A 295 -25.55 -10.61 -0.88
C ASP A 295 -25.29 -9.10 -0.63
N LEU A 296 -24.65 -8.42 -1.57
CA LEU A 296 -24.40 -6.98 -1.50
C LEU A 296 -25.71 -6.18 -1.47
N ILE A 297 -26.64 -6.47 -2.37
CA ILE A 297 -27.96 -5.81 -2.42
C ILE A 297 -28.74 -6.04 -1.12
N GLN A 298 -28.84 -7.29 -0.66
CA GLN A 298 -29.59 -7.63 0.56
C GLN A 298 -29.02 -6.93 1.79
N LYS A 299 -27.71 -6.97 1.98
CA LYS A 299 -27.04 -6.33 3.12
C LYS A 299 -27.16 -4.81 3.07
N LEU A 300 -27.03 -4.17 1.91
CA LEU A 300 -27.24 -2.71 1.78
C LEU A 300 -28.66 -2.32 2.17
N LEU A 301 -29.67 -2.99 1.63
CA LEU A 301 -31.07 -2.72 1.96
C LEU A 301 -31.35 -2.88 3.45
N PHE A 302 -30.83 -3.95 4.06
CA PHE A 302 -30.95 -4.20 5.49
C PHE A 302 -30.28 -3.11 6.33
N LEU A 303 -29.03 -2.76 6.01
CA LEU A 303 -28.24 -1.79 6.77
C LEU A 303 -28.82 -0.37 6.64
N ILE A 304 -29.22 0.06 5.44
CA ILE A 304 -29.84 1.37 5.24
C ILE A 304 -31.13 1.47 6.05
N LYS A 305 -31.98 0.44 6.01
CA LYS A 305 -33.25 0.42 6.75
C LYS A 305 -33.03 0.43 8.27
N LYS A 306 -32.05 -0.35 8.76
CA LYS A 306 -31.78 -0.49 10.19
C LYS A 306 -31.09 0.74 10.77
N GLU A 307 -30.05 1.23 10.11
CA GLU A 307 -29.13 2.24 10.65
C GLU A 307 -29.49 3.68 10.24
N GLN A 308 -30.35 3.84 9.22
CA GLN A 308 -30.72 5.16 8.66
C GLN A 308 -29.49 6.01 8.26
N LYS A 309 -28.44 5.34 7.75
CA LYS A 309 -27.16 5.92 7.37
C LYS A 309 -26.85 5.65 5.91
N SER A 310 -25.95 6.45 5.35
CA SER A 310 -25.33 6.21 4.05
C SER A 310 -24.11 5.28 4.16
N PHE A 311 -23.85 4.51 3.12
CA PHE A 311 -22.77 3.54 3.08
C PHE A 311 -21.90 3.78 1.84
N ILE A 312 -20.68 3.28 1.89
CA ILE A 312 -19.76 3.25 0.76
C ILE A 312 -19.49 1.79 0.39
N ILE A 313 -19.55 1.45 -0.89
CA ILE A 313 -19.18 0.15 -1.42
C ILE A 313 -17.79 0.20 -2.03
N LYS A 314 -17.01 -0.84 -1.79
CA LYS A 314 -15.61 -0.90 -2.23
C LYS A 314 -15.31 -2.30 -2.79
N PRO A 315 -14.95 -2.44 -4.08
CA PRO A 315 -14.58 -3.73 -4.64
C PRO A 315 -13.25 -4.21 -4.08
N ASN A 316 -13.04 -5.52 -4.09
CA ASN A 316 -11.78 -6.15 -3.69
C ASN A 316 -10.69 -5.86 -4.73
N GLY A 317 -9.47 -5.60 -4.25
CA GLY A 317 -8.31 -5.35 -5.12
C GLY A 317 -8.42 -4.09 -5.98
N GLY A 318 -9.43 -3.24 -5.76
CA GLY A 318 -9.57 -1.94 -6.42
C GLY A 318 -8.46 -0.98 -5.97
N SER A 319 -8.01 -0.12 -6.87
CA SER A 319 -7.04 0.95 -6.59
C SER A 319 -7.46 2.27 -7.21
N GLY A 320 -7.01 3.38 -6.61
CA GLY A 320 -7.32 4.72 -7.13
C GLY A 320 -8.80 5.10 -7.07
N GLY A 321 -9.57 4.46 -6.20
CA GLY A 321 -11.00 4.72 -6.03
C GLY A 321 -11.89 4.12 -7.12
N SER A 322 -11.37 3.26 -8.01
CA SER A 322 -12.17 2.59 -9.04
C SER A 322 -13.24 1.69 -8.39
N GLY A 323 -14.49 1.87 -8.79
CA GLY A 323 -15.63 1.14 -8.25
C GLY A 323 -16.03 1.53 -6.81
N VAL A 324 -15.42 2.56 -6.23
CA VAL A 324 -15.77 3.06 -4.90
C VAL A 324 -16.89 4.08 -5.02
N LEU A 325 -18.11 3.73 -4.61
CA LEU A 325 -19.29 4.57 -4.73
C LEU A 325 -20.07 4.67 -3.41
N VAL A 326 -20.76 5.80 -3.23
CA VAL A 326 -21.64 6.06 -2.10
C VAL A 326 -23.06 5.57 -2.41
N VAL A 327 -23.66 4.88 -1.44
CA VAL A 327 -25.07 4.51 -1.44
C VAL A 327 -25.74 5.33 -0.35
N SER A 328 -26.45 6.38 -0.74
CA SER A 328 -27.16 7.28 0.18
C SER A 328 -28.33 6.56 0.85
N LYS A 329 -28.62 6.93 2.11
CA LYS A 329 -29.75 6.41 2.88
C LYS A 329 -31.13 6.63 2.22
N SER A 330 -31.25 7.58 1.31
CA SER A 330 -32.47 7.88 0.58
C SER A 330 -32.68 7.01 -0.67
N GLN A 331 -31.73 6.15 -1.04
CA GLN A 331 -31.80 5.36 -2.27
C GLN A 331 -32.76 4.18 -2.14
N ASN A 332 -33.60 4.00 -3.18
CA ASN A 332 -34.45 2.83 -3.30
C ASN A 332 -33.70 1.64 -3.94
N LYS A 333 -34.30 0.44 -3.92
CA LYS A 333 -33.70 -0.79 -4.44
C LYS A 333 -33.22 -0.66 -5.90
N LYS A 334 -34.00 0.01 -6.77
CA LYS A 334 -33.64 0.19 -8.19
C LYS A 334 -32.37 1.02 -8.34
N ASN A 335 -32.25 2.10 -7.59
CA ASN A 335 -31.06 2.95 -7.59
C ASN A 335 -29.85 2.25 -6.98
N ILE A 336 -30.03 1.44 -5.92
CA ILE A 336 -28.95 0.64 -5.32
C ILE A 336 -28.37 -0.32 -6.36
N ILE A 337 -29.22 -1.04 -7.11
CA ILE A 337 -28.77 -1.93 -8.19
C ILE A 337 -27.98 -1.15 -9.25
N ARG A 338 -28.49 0.02 -9.68
CA ARG A 338 -27.77 0.87 -10.64
C ARG A 338 -26.39 1.28 -10.14
N ILE A 339 -26.26 1.70 -8.88
CA ILE A 339 -24.97 2.09 -8.27
C ILE A 339 -24.00 0.89 -8.20
N ILE A 340 -24.52 -0.31 -7.93
CA ILE A 340 -23.68 -1.52 -7.91
C ILE A 340 -23.16 -1.83 -9.32
N ASN A 341 -24.02 -1.74 -10.35
CA ASN A 341 -23.60 -1.94 -11.75
C ASN A 341 -22.56 -0.90 -12.17
N GLU A 342 -22.78 0.38 -11.89
CA GLU A 342 -21.79 1.45 -12.13
C GLU A 342 -20.46 1.16 -11.44
N SER A 343 -20.49 0.64 -10.20
CA SER A 343 -19.29 0.27 -9.46
C SER A 343 -18.53 -0.87 -10.14
N GLN A 344 -19.24 -1.88 -10.66
CA GLN A 344 -18.64 -3.01 -11.38
C GLN A 344 -18.07 -2.56 -12.73
N GLU A 345 -18.80 -1.75 -13.49
CA GLU A 345 -18.36 -1.18 -14.76
C GLU A 345 -17.05 -0.39 -14.58
N GLU A 346 -16.99 0.55 -13.62
CA GLU A 346 -15.75 1.29 -13.32
C GLU A 346 -14.58 0.38 -12.93
N PHE A 347 -14.87 -0.75 -12.28
CA PHE A 347 -13.84 -1.71 -11.92
C PHE A 347 -13.31 -2.45 -13.14
N TYR A 348 -14.21 -2.96 -14.00
CA TYR A 348 -13.84 -3.70 -15.20
C TYR A 348 -13.18 -2.81 -16.26
N ASP A 349 -13.61 -1.56 -16.41
CA ASP A 349 -12.97 -0.59 -17.30
C ASP A 349 -11.49 -0.39 -16.96
N LYS A 350 -11.15 -0.47 -15.68
CA LYS A 350 -9.76 -0.27 -15.23
C LYS A 350 -8.93 -1.54 -15.18
N PHE A 351 -9.53 -2.67 -14.83
CA PHE A 351 -8.79 -3.90 -14.52
C PHE A 351 -9.07 -5.05 -15.50
N GLY A 352 -10.01 -4.87 -16.42
CA GLY A 352 -10.46 -5.92 -17.35
C GLY A 352 -11.23 -7.05 -16.68
N ASP A 353 -11.78 -7.93 -17.48
CA ASP A 353 -12.62 -9.05 -17.05
C ASP A 353 -11.84 -10.18 -16.33
N GLN A 354 -10.51 -10.13 -16.36
CA GLN A 354 -9.67 -11.11 -15.69
C GLN A 354 -9.67 -10.99 -14.17
N ARG A 355 -10.18 -9.88 -13.63
CA ARG A 355 -10.25 -9.64 -12.18
C ARG A 355 -11.69 -9.59 -11.70
N ASN A 356 -11.93 -10.24 -10.55
CA ASN A 356 -13.25 -10.26 -9.94
C ASN A 356 -13.34 -9.12 -8.88
N PRO A 357 -14.34 -8.23 -8.95
CA PRO A 357 -14.55 -7.18 -7.95
C PRO A 357 -15.01 -7.72 -6.59
N PHE A 358 -15.53 -8.97 -6.55
CA PHE A 358 -15.92 -9.62 -5.28
C PHE A 358 -14.75 -10.28 -4.56
N PRO A 359 -14.81 -10.31 -3.22
CA PRO A 359 -15.87 -9.81 -2.34
C PRO A 359 -15.88 -8.27 -2.24
N TYR A 360 -17.05 -7.68 -2.15
CA TYR A 360 -17.22 -6.26 -1.83
C TYR A 360 -17.13 -6.01 -0.33
N THR A 361 -16.65 -4.83 0.04
CA THR A 361 -16.78 -4.28 1.39
C THR A 361 -17.87 -3.23 1.40
N ILE A 362 -18.86 -3.36 2.29
CA ILE A 362 -19.75 -2.25 2.68
C ILE A 362 -19.11 -1.59 3.91
N GLN A 363 -19.03 -0.28 3.92
CA GLN A 363 -18.59 0.50 5.09
C GLN A 363 -19.53 1.69 5.29
N GLU A 364 -19.83 2.03 6.55
CA GLU A 364 -20.52 3.26 6.92
C GLU A 364 -19.78 4.47 6.35
N LEU A 365 -20.52 5.42 5.77
CA LEU A 365 -19.94 6.69 5.31
C LEU A 365 -19.60 7.54 6.54
N ALA A 366 -18.33 7.94 6.64
CA ALA A 366 -17.87 8.79 7.74
C ALA A 366 -18.33 10.26 7.55
N ASP A 367 -18.48 10.94 8.67
CA ASP A 367 -18.53 12.42 8.66
C ASP A 367 -17.12 12.96 8.42
N PHE A 368 -16.92 13.72 7.38
CA PHE A 368 -15.60 14.21 6.98
C PHE A 368 -15.22 15.49 7.74
N CYS A 369 -13.98 15.55 8.22
CA CYS A 369 -13.37 16.82 8.58
C CYS A 369 -13.05 17.60 7.31
N LEU A 370 -13.51 18.85 7.26
CA LEU A 370 -13.31 19.73 6.11
C LEU A 370 -12.23 20.76 6.43
N ILE A 371 -11.37 21.00 5.46
CA ILE A 371 -10.39 22.10 5.50
C ILE A 371 -10.74 23.15 4.46
N ASN A 372 -10.30 24.38 4.69
CA ASN A 372 -10.36 25.43 3.67
C ASN A 372 -9.09 25.31 2.80
N TRP A 373 -9.27 24.94 1.54
CA TRP A 373 -8.20 24.80 0.57
C TRP A 373 -8.50 25.65 -0.65
N ARG A 374 -7.66 26.65 -0.95
CA ARG A 374 -7.85 27.59 -2.06
C ARG A 374 -9.22 28.28 -2.08
N GLY A 375 -9.75 28.57 -0.89
CA GLY A 375 -11.05 29.26 -0.76
C GLY A 375 -12.28 28.36 -0.70
N GLU A 376 -12.13 27.05 -0.90
CA GLU A 376 -13.22 26.08 -0.89
C GLU A 376 -13.06 25.03 0.22
N LYS A 377 -14.16 24.36 0.57
CA LYS A 377 -14.13 23.26 1.54
C LYS A 377 -13.74 21.95 0.85
N HIS A 378 -12.75 21.26 1.38
CA HIS A 378 -12.29 19.98 0.88
C HIS A 378 -12.15 18.95 1.98
N THR A 379 -12.35 17.69 1.63
CA THR A 379 -11.95 16.55 2.46
C THR A 379 -10.46 16.26 2.26
N TYR A 380 -9.87 15.50 3.16
CA TYR A 380 -8.50 15.03 3.04
C TYR A 380 -8.32 13.69 3.74
N ASP A 381 -7.28 12.97 3.36
CA ASP A 381 -6.80 11.81 4.07
C ASP A 381 -5.31 11.95 4.44
N LEU A 382 -4.86 11.02 5.25
CA LEU A 382 -3.49 10.95 5.74
C LEU A 382 -2.93 9.56 5.44
N ARG A 383 -1.84 9.50 4.67
CA ARG A 383 -1.08 8.27 4.45
C ARG A 383 0.11 8.23 5.39
N ILE A 384 0.21 7.16 6.16
CA ILE A 384 1.34 6.91 7.06
C ILE A 384 2.14 5.72 6.52
N TYR A 385 3.44 5.91 6.33
CA TYR A 385 4.37 4.84 5.99
C TYR A 385 4.93 4.20 7.24
N VAL A 386 5.08 2.89 7.19
CA VAL A 386 5.64 2.08 8.26
C VAL A 386 6.64 1.07 7.72
N ALA A 387 7.65 0.75 8.50
CA ALA A 387 8.61 -0.31 8.17
C ALA A 387 8.96 -1.13 9.40
N GLN A 388 9.38 -2.37 9.17
CA GLN A 388 10.01 -3.17 10.20
C GLN A 388 11.51 -2.86 10.27
N ILE A 389 11.99 -2.53 11.45
CA ILE A 389 13.41 -2.33 11.73
C ILE A 389 13.76 -3.20 12.93
N SER A 390 14.58 -4.23 12.72
CA SER A 390 15.03 -5.15 13.76
C SER A 390 13.90 -5.76 14.60
N GLY A 391 12.85 -6.26 13.94
CA GLY A 391 11.69 -6.90 14.57
C GLY A 391 10.69 -5.95 15.23
N ILE A 392 10.87 -4.64 15.04
CA ILE A 392 9.98 -3.61 15.57
C ILE A 392 9.33 -2.86 14.42
N ILE A 393 8.02 -2.76 14.41
CA ILE A 393 7.31 -1.91 13.46
C ILE A 393 7.46 -0.46 13.90
N GLN A 394 7.95 0.38 13.00
CA GLN A 394 8.20 1.79 13.24
C GLN A 394 7.45 2.65 12.22
N PRO A 395 6.83 3.77 12.65
CA PRO A 395 6.30 4.75 11.74
C PRO A 395 7.47 5.55 11.12
N ILE A 396 7.36 5.85 9.85
CA ILE A 396 8.44 6.50 9.09
C ILE A 396 8.13 7.97 8.87
N GLY A 397 6.97 8.25 8.35
CA GLY A 397 6.50 9.57 7.93
C GLY A 397 5.22 9.42 7.15
N GLY A 398 4.84 10.44 6.41
CA GLY A 398 3.62 10.37 5.62
C GLY A 398 3.32 11.64 4.85
N LEU A 399 2.10 11.72 4.34
CA LEU A 399 1.58 12.89 3.65
C LEU A 399 0.08 13.00 3.88
N ALA A 400 -0.44 14.21 3.72
CA ALA A 400 -1.87 14.43 3.53
C ALA A 400 -2.18 14.58 2.04
N ARG A 401 -3.37 14.09 1.62
CA ARG A 401 -3.88 14.24 0.25
C ARG A 401 -5.25 14.89 0.32
N ILE A 402 -5.44 15.94 -0.47
CA ILE A 402 -6.67 16.74 -0.49
C ILE A 402 -7.56 16.25 -1.63
N SER A 403 -8.88 16.23 -1.43
CA SER A 403 -9.84 15.84 -2.46
C SER A 403 -9.74 16.73 -3.71
N ARG A 404 -10.08 16.17 -4.86
CA ARG A 404 -10.04 16.90 -6.14
C ARG A 404 -11.15 17.94 -6.23
N GLY A 405 -12.35 17.54 -5.88
CA GLY A 405 -13.52 18.43 -5.86
C GLY A 405 -13.75 19.05 -4.49
N SER A 406 -14.30 20.24 -4.48
CA SER A 406 -14.84 20.86 -3.27
C SER A 406 -16.01 20.04 -2.72
N TYR A 407 -16.10 20.01 -1.40
CA TYR A 407 -17.13 19.26 -0.68
C TYR A 407 -18.48 19.98 -0.76
N ILE A 408 -19.52 19.29 -1.22
CA ILE A 408 -20.90 19.75 -1.24
C ILE A 408 -21.75 18.96 -0.26
N ASN A 409 -21.84 17.63 -0.46
CA ASN A 409 -22.64 16.74 0.37
C ASN A 409 -21.98 15.38 0.62
N GLY A 410 -20.78 15.13 0.11
CA GLY A 410 -20.03 13.88 0.27
C GLY A 410 -20.54 12.71 -0.56
N GLU A 411 -21.44 12.96 -1.54
CA GLU A 411 -21.98 11.90 -2.38
C GLU A 411 -21.19 11.70 -3.69
N LYS A 412 -20.54 12.75 -4.19
CA LYS A 412 -19.76 12.67 -5.42
C LYS A 412 -18.34 12.17 -5.13
N LYS A 413 -17.89 11.23 -5.93
CA LYS A 413 -16.58 10.60 -5.82
C LYS A 413 -15.42 11.59 -5.69
N GLN A 414 -15.42 12.67 -6.45
CA GLN A 414 -14.40 13.72 -6.41
C GLN A 414 -14.32 14.47 -5.07
N GLU A 415 -15.36 14.41 -4.24
CA GLU A 415 -15.43 15.09 -2.94
C GLU A 415 -14.73 14.30 -1.81
N PHE A 416 -14.55 12.98 -1.98
CA PHE A 416 -13.99 12.11 -0.93
C PHE A 416 -12.87 11.18 -1.40
N VAL A 417 -12.67 10.98 -2.71
CA VAL A 417 -11.51 10.26 -3.23
C VAL A 417 -10.34 11.22 -3.40
N VAL A 418 -9.36 11.07 -2.55
CA VAL A 418 -8.22 11.99 -2.38
C VAL A 418 -6.96 11.55 -3.13
N ASN A 419 -7.03 10.49 -3.93
CA ASN A 419 -5.88 9.95 -4.63
C ASN A 419 -5.21 11.01 -5.53
N LEU A 420 -3.90 11.22 -5.37
CA LEU A 420 -3.13 12.18 -6.17
C LEU A 420 -3.07 11.79 -7.65
N SER A 421 -3.17 10.51 -7.98
CA SER A 421 -3.15 10.04 -9.38
C SER A 421 -4.43 10.36 -10.18
N GLY A 422 -5.46 10.97 -9.55
CA GLY A 422 -6.71 11.33 -10.23
C GLY A 422 -7.44 10.15 -10.89
N PHE A 423 -8.60 10.41 -11.50
CA PHE A 423 -9.37 9.37 -12.19
C PHE A 423 -8.82 9.03 -13.57
N ASN A 424 -8.11 9.98 -14.21
CA ASN A 424 -7.59 9.87 -15.58
C ASN A 424 -6.06 9.62 -15.61
N GLY A 425 -5.49 9.09 -14.54
CA GLY A 425 -4.04 8.84 -14.46
C GLY A 425 -3.18 10.12 -14.31
N GLN A 426 -3.78 11.31 -14.34
CA GLN A 426 -3.05 12.56 -14.08
C GLN A 426 -2.72 12.66 -12.59
N ILE A 427 -1.44 12.87 -12.28
CA ILE A 427 -0.99 13.07 -10.91
C ILE A 427 -1.01 14.57 -10.60
N GLU A 428 -1.75 14.94 -9.54
CA GLU A 428 -1.91 16.33 -9.11
C GLU A 428 -1.10 16.55 -7.82
N VAL A 429 0.19 16.81 -7.97
CA VAL A 429 1.15 17.01 -6.87
C VAL A 429 0.68 18.12 -5.92
N THR A 430 0.09 19.18 -6.46
CA THR A 430 -0.34 20.37 -5.70
C THR A 430 -1.45 20.10 -4.68
N ARG A 431 -2.06 18.91 -4.68
CA ARG A 431 -3.06 18.49 -3.69
C ARG A 431 -2.44 17.67 -2.52
N GLY A 432 -1.13 17.48 -2.54
CA GLY A 432 -0.41 16.83 -1.45
C GLY A 432 0.19 17.83 -0.47
N LEU A 433 0.27 17.47 0.79
CA LEU A 433 0.96 18.21 1.85
C LEU A 433 1.90 17.26 2.61
N GLY A 434 3.16 17.63 2.72
CA GLY A 434 4.11 16.95 3.59
C GLY A 434 3.80 17.20 5.07
N PHE A 435 4.32 16.36 5.96
CA PHE A 435 4.13 16.55 7.39
C PHE A 435 5.10 17.59 7.93
N SER A 436 4.53 18.71 8.39
CA SER A 436 5.24 19.82 9.00
C SER A 436 4.27 20.60 9.90
N LYS A 437 4.80 21.43 10.78
CA LYS A 437 3.96 22.26 11.66
C LYS A 437 3.05 23.22 10.88
N PRO A 438 3.48 23.93 9.82
CA PRO A 438 2.59 24.75 9.01
C PRO A 438 1.45 23.94 8.36
N ASN A 439 1.77 22.78 7.77
CA ASN A 439 0.77 21.92 7.14
C ASN A 439 -0.19 21.28 8.16
N ALA A 440 0.28 20.97 9.36
CA ALA A 440 -0.61 20.53 10.44
C ALA A 440 -1.68 21.58 10.78
N ASN A 441 -1.31 22.87 10.79
CA ASN A 441 -2.26 23.96 10.99
C ASN A 441 -3.30 24.05 9.84
N ILE A 442 -2.86 23.88 8.58
CA ILE A 442 -3.79 23.85 7.43
C ILE A 442 -4.80 22.69 7.59
N LEU A 443 -4.34 21.53 8.04
CA LEU A 443 -5.15 20.34 8.28
C LEU A 443 -5.99 20.43 9.57
N ASN A 444 -5.84 21.49 10.33
CA ASN A 444 -6.44 21.64 11.66
C ASN A 444 -6.12 20.47 12.59
N LEU A 445 -4.85 20.01 12.56
CA LEU A 445 -4.31 18.91 13.37
C LEU A 445 -3.21 19.43 14.30
N GLN A 446 -3.07 18.77 15.45
CA GLN A 446 -2.01 19.03 16.42
C GLN A 446 -0.94 17.92 16.35
N GLN A 447 0.23 18.17 16.90
CA GLN A 447 1.30 17.15 16.97
C GLN A 447 0.83 15.84 17.61
N LYS A 448 -0.01 15.90 18.64
CA LYS A 448 -0.58 14.71 19.31
C LYS A 448 -1.39 13.82 18.35
N ASP A 449 -2.05 14.43 17.35
CA ASP A 449 -2.87 13.72 16.37
C ASP A 449 -1.99 12.86 15.46
N PHE A 450 -0.85 13.39 15.02
CA PHE A 450 0.15 12.62 14.27
C PHE A 450 0.80 11.52 15.12
N VAL A 451 1.04 11.78 16.40
CA VAL A 451 1.53 10.75 17.35
C VAL A 451 0.54 9.61 17.46
N ASP A 452 -0.75 9.91 17.59
CA ASP A 452 -1.79 8.88 17.66
C ASP A 452 -1.90 8.10 16.35
N LEU A 453 -1.88 8.75 15.19
CA LEU A 453 -1.86 8.11 13.87
C LEU A 453 -0.66 7.18 13.70
N PHE A 454 0.52 7.59 14.13
CA PHE A 454 1.74 6.77 14.09
C PHE A 454 1.60 5.53 14.99
N CYS A 455 1.02 5.70 16.18
CA CYS A 455 0.72 4.57 17.07
C CYS A 455 -0.30 3.60 16.45
N ILE A 456 -1.42 4.12 15.93
CA ILE A 456 -2.48 3.33 15.29
C ILE A 456 -1.90 2.50 14.13
N SER A 457 -1.08 3.13 13.28
CA SER A 457 -0.48 2.46 12.12
C SER A 457 0.37 1.25 12.52
N CYS A 458 1.21 1.40 13.53
CA CYS A 458 2.03 0.30 14.05
C CYS A 458 1.19 -0.82 14.69
N ILE A 459 0.16 -0.45 15.45
CA ILE A 459 -0.72 -1.41 16.13
C ILE A 459 -1.52 -2.24 15.12
N ILE A 460 -2.04 -1.62 14.06
CA ILE A 460 -2.81 -2.32 13.02
C ILE A 460 -1.93 -3.31 12.28
N PHE A 461 -0.75 -2.92 11.79
CA PHE A 461 0.16 -3.84 11.12
C PHE A 461 0.64 -4.96 12.03
N ARG A 462 0.99 -4.65 13.29
CA ARG A 462 1.29 -5.69 14.29
C ARG A 462 0.14 -6.68 14.43
N ASN A 463 -1.09 -6.18 14.49
CA ASN A 463 -2.25 -7.05 14.64
C ASN A 463 -2.49 -7.92 13.40
N ILE A 464 -2.32 -7.38 12.20
CA ILE A 464 -2.37 -8.14 10.95
C ILE A 464 -1.38 -9.31 11.01
N ILE A 465 -0.13 -9.04 11.40
CA ILE A 465 0.95 -10.04 11.46
C ILE A 465 0.65 -11.11 12.51
N ASN A 466 0.35 -10.69 13.73
CA ASN A 466 0.20 -11.61 14.86
C ASN A 466 -1.10 -12.44 14.80
N ASN A 467 -2.09 -12.01 14.02
CA ASN A 467 -3.38 -12.69 13.87
C ASN A 467 -3.69 -13.03 12.40
N TYR A 468 -2.67 -13.18 11.56
CA TYR A 468 -2.82 -13.39 10.13
C TYR A 468 -3.83 -14.49 9.79
N GLU A 469 -3.63 -15.70 10.31
CA GLU A 469 -4.48 -16.87 10.05
C GLU A 469 -5.93 -16.62 10.51
N LYS A 470 -6.10 -16.06 11.71
CA LYS A 470 -7.42 -15.73 12.27
C LYS A 470 -8.17 -14.69 11.42
N ILE A 471 -7.45 -13.74 10.84
CA ILE A 471 -8.05 -12.69 10.02
C ILE A 471 -8.42 -13.26 8.65
N ILE A 472 -7.51 -13.98 7.99
CA ILE A 472 -7.71 -14.42 6.61
C ILE A 472 -8.76 -15.53 6.49
N THR A 473 -8.90 -16.38 7.54
CA THR A 473 -9.89 -17.47 7.60
C THR A 473 -11.22 -17.07 8.24
N PHE A 474 -11.40 -15.78 8.60
CA PHE A 474 -12.60 -15.32 9.26
C PHE A 474 -13.83 -15.46 8.35
N SER A 475 -14.89 -16.13 8.85
CA SER A 475 -16.09 -16.44 8.09
C SER A 475 -17.39 -15.81 8.65
N ASN A 476 -17.40 -15.43 9.94
CA ASN A 476 -18.63 -15.01 10.61
C ASN A 476 -18.92 -13.50 10.46
N TRP A 477 -19.08 -13.05 9.22
CA TRP A 477 -19.26 -11.62 8.89
C TRP A 477 -20.58 -11.04 9.40
N GLU A 478 -21.61 -11.87 9.61
CA GLU A 478 -22.89 -11.41 10.15
C GLU A 478 -22.79 -10.98 11.62
N LYS A 479 -21.87 -11.59 12.38
CA LYS A 479 -21.61 -11.13 13.74
C LYS A 479 -21.05 -9.71 13.77
N ILE A 480 -20.25 -9.31 12.78
CA ILE A 480 -19.69 -7.96 12.71
C ILE A 480 -20.82 -6.92 12.66
N ILE A 481 -21.87 -7.18 11.87
CA ILE A 481 -23.04 -6.28 11.76
C ILE A 481 -23.80 -6.16 13.09
N LYS A 482 -23.76 -7.19 13.94
CA LYS A 482 -24.48 -7.22 15.23
C LYS A 482 -23.72 -6.54 16.37
N PHE A 483 -22.40 -6.32 16.22
CA PHE A 483 -21.54 -5.69 17.22
C PHE A 483 -21.45 -4.16 17.10
N HIS A 484 -22.03 -3.60 16.05
CA HIS A 484 -22.17 -2.16 15.81
C HIS A 484 -23.61 -1.72 16.06
#